data_91caee78cdb343acf7067ba6602b681a
#
_entry.id   91caee78cdb343acf7067ba6602b681a
#
_cell.length_a   1.000
_cell.length_b   1.000
_cell.length_c   1.000
_cell.angle_alpha   90.00
_cell.angle_beta   90.00
_cell.angle_gamma   90.00
#
_symmetry.space_group_name_H-M   'P 1'
#
loop_
_entity.id
_entity.type
_entity.pdbx_description
1 polymer ?
#
loop_
_entity_poly.entity_id
_entity_poly.type
_entity_poly.pdbx_seq_one_letter_code
_entity_poly.pdbx_strand_id
1 'polypeptide(L)'
;MHKKRVRNRIIWTIVAVLIVVAGWFSFGPTGSSKQNDKQITVGVVSQTKEDAAIWKSVAEQAKEDYGIDVKIKNFTDYNQPNKALANGDIDINAFQHYAFLKAWNKANHGDLVAVGDTYIAPIRLYSKKYKNIKDIPDGATIAVPNDASNESRALYLLKNAGLIKLKSGNALATIADITANPKHLKIKEVSADQTARVLEDVDASVVNNTYAVPAKLSDKDTLYVEPINKDSQQWINILVATKANKNKKIYQELVKAYQTKKTQELFKKYYGTKQVPAWNTK
;
A
#
# COMPACT_ATOMS: atom_id res chain seq x y z
N MET A 1 -22.39 72.06 3.95
CA MET A 1 -22.81 70.64 3.76
C MET A 1 -22.12 69.89 2.62
N HIS A 2 -21.68 70.55 1.58
CA HIS A 2 -21.09 69.93 0.37
C HIS A 2 -19.74 69.20 0.62
N LYS A 3 -18.80 69.78 1.38
CA LYS A 3 -17.47 69.18 1.69
C LYS A 3 -17.54 67.86 2.48
N LYS A 4 -18.54 67.65 3.37
CA LYS A 4 -18.70 66.37 4.10
C LYS A 4 -19.17 65.25 3.18
N ARG A 5 -20.04 65.52 2.21
CA ARG A 5 -20.54 64.51 1.24
C ARG A 5 -19.44 64.04 0.29
N VAL A 6 -18.57 64.92 -0.16
CA VAL A 6 -17.45 64.58 -1.03
C VAL A 6 -16.42 63.71 -0.28
N ARG A 7 -16.06 64.11 0.96
CA ARG A 7 -15.14 63.33 1.81
C ARG A 7 -15.68 61.89 2.09
N ASN A 8 -16.95 61.74 2.39
CA ASN A 8 -17.53 60.43 2.63
C ASN A 8 -17.56 59.57 1.36
N ARG A 9 -17.83 60.15 0.18
CA ARG A 9 -17.74 59.42 -1.10
C ARG A 9 -16.35 58.90 -1.37
N ILE A 10 -15.29 59.71 -1.15
CA ILE A 10 -13.89 59.28 -1.33
C ILE A 10 -13.55 58.18 -0.36
N ILE A 11 -13.98 58.24 0.91
CA ILE A 11 -13.71 57.19 1.89
C ILE A 11 -14.38 55.87 1.47
N TRP A 12 -15.64 55.89 1.05
CA TRP A 12 -16.36 54.68 0.60
C TRP A 12 -15.75 54.09 -0.68
N THR A 13 -15.24 54.91 -1.60
CA THR A 13 -14.55 54.42 -2.80
C THR A 13 -13.24 53.71 -2.42
N ILE A 14 -12.46 54.29 -1.49
CA ILE A 14 -11.22 53.64 -1.00
C ILE A 14 -11.51 52.33 -0.30
N VAL A 15 -12.57 52.27 0.54
CA VAL A 15 -12.99 51.01 1.21
C VAL A 15 -13.42 49.98 0.19
N ALA A 16 -14.19 50.34 -0.83
CA ALA A 16 -14.59 49.43 -1.89
C ALA A 16 -13.40 48.87 -2.69
N VAL A 17 -12.42 49.71 -3.01
CA VAL A 17 -11.19 49.30 -3.69
C VAL A 17 -10.37 48.34 -2.81
N LEU A 18 -10.24 48.63 -1.50
CA LEU A 18 -9.54 47.76 -0.56
C LEU A 18 -10.22 46.38 -0.40
N ILE A 19 -11.57 46.35 -0.41
CA ILE A 19 -12.33 45.09 -0.38
C ILE A 19 -12.10 44.28 -1.67
N VAL A 20 -12.09 44.91 -2.85
CA VAL A 20 -11.82 44.25 -4.13
C VAL A 20 -10.38 43.75 -4.18
N VAL A 21 -9.42 44.50 -3.70
CA VAL A 21 -8.00 44.12 -3.63
C VAL A 21 -7.84 42.95 -2.62
N ALA A 22 -8.45 43.03 -1.44
CA ALA A 22 -8.42 41.98 -0.46
C ALA A 22 -9.14 40.69 -0.98
N GLY A 23 -10.27 40.83 -1.69
CA GLY A 23 -10.95 39.74 -2.38
C GLY A 23 -10.07 39.08 -3.46
N TRP A 24 -9.32 39.89 -4.24
CA TRP A 24 -8.39 39.36 -5.23
C TRP A 24 -7.21 38.59 -4.60
N PHE A 25 -6.67 39.06 -3.48
CA PHE A 25 -5.64 38.32 -2.73
C PHE A 25 -6.16 37.10 -1.98
N SER A 26 -7.44 37.09 -1.58
CA SER A 26 -8.05 35.96 -0.86
C SER A 26 -8.70 34.91 -1.79
N PHE A 27 -9.21 35.34 -2.96
CA PHE A 27 -9.91 34.50 -3.93
C PHE A 27 -9.34 34.59 -5.36
N GLY A 28 -8.21 35.31 -5.55
CA GLY A 28 -7.48 35.26 -6.80
C GLY A 28 -7.08 33.81 -7.09
N PRO A 29 -6.95 33.40 -8.37
CA PRO A 29 -6.50 32.07 -8.68
C PRO A 29 -5.18 31.86 -7.94
N THR A 30 -5.20 31.06 -6.87
CA THR A 30 -3.98 30.51 -6.28
C THR A 30 -3.27 29.89 -7.46
N GLY A 31 -2.16 30.51 -7.86
CA GLY A 31 -1.38 30.01 -8.97
C GLY A 31 -1.21 28.54 -8.75
N SER A 32 -1.81 27.73 -9.62
CA SER A 32 -1.48 26.32 -9.71
C SER A 32 0.04 26.32 -9.79
N SER A 33 0.70 25.89 -8.73
CA SER A 33 2.13 25.60 -8.83
C SER A 33 2.25 24.78 -10.10
N LYS A 34 2.93 25.27 -11.13
CA LYS A 34 3.23 24.49 -12.32
C LYS A 34 3.82 23.22 -11.77
N GLN A 35 3.00 22.18 -11.68
CA GLN A 35 3.48 20.86 -11.32
C GLN A 35 4.57 20.61 -12.34
N ASN A 36 5.79 20.49 -11.86
CA ASN A 36 6.94 20.29 -12.75
C ASN A 36 6.59 19.04 -13.54
N ASP A 37 6.35 19.13 -14.85
CA ASP A 37 5.85 18.02 -15.70
C ASP A 37 6.71 16.76 -15.61
N LYS A 38 7.83 16.85 -14.89
CA LYS A 38 8.78 15.78 -14.60
C LYS A 38 8.85 15.39 -13.12
N GLN A 39 7.82 15.68 -12.31
CA GLN A 39 7.75 15.22 -10.91
C GLN A 39 6.67 14.15 -10.74
N ILE A 40 6.97 13.09 -9.99
CA ILE A 40 6.00 12.05 -9.58
C ILE A 40 6.02 11.89 -8.08
N THR A 41 4.85 11.91 -7.45
CA THR A 41 4.67 11.53 -6.05
C THR A 41 4.18 10.08 -5.96
N VAL A 42 4.98 9.21 -5.32
CA VAL A 42 4.67 7.80 -5.12
C VAL A 42 4.24 7.55 -3.67
N GLY A 43 3.03 7.02 -3.48
CA GLY A 43 2.52 6.58 -2.17
C GLY A 43 3.00 5.17 -1.84
N VAL A 44 3.64 5.02 -0.67
CA VAL A 44 4.09 3.73 -0.12
C VAL A 44 3.55 3.54 1.29
N VAL A 45 3.62 2.31 1.84
CA VAL A 45 3.11 2.02 3.20
C VAL A 45 4.23 1.47 4.08
N SER A 46 4.31 2.02 5.31
CA SER A 46 5.23 1.55 6.38
C SER A 46 6.66 1.35 5.91
N GLN A 47 7.18 2.33 5.13
CA GLN A 47 8.49 2.27 4.51
C GLN A 47 9.60 2.03 5.54
N THR A 48 10.39 1.00 5.33
CA THR A 48 11.60 0.70 6.11
C THR A 48 12.82 1.48 5.58
N LYS A 49 13.95 1.38 6.27
CA LYS A 49 15.23 1.95 5.78
C LYS A 49 15.67 1.27 4.49
N GLU A 50 15.43 -0.02 4.36
CA GLU A 50 15.74 -0.83 3.19
C GLU A 50 14.87 -0.43 1.99
N ASP A 51 13.56 -0.26 2.22
CA ASP A 51 12.64 0.27 1.19
C ASP A 51 13.04 1.68 0.75
N ALA A 52 13.42 2.53 1.71
CA ALA A 52 13.89 3.89 1.40
C ALA A 52 15.17 3.86 0.55
N ALA A 53 16.09 2.92 0.80
CA ALA A 53 17.30 2.75 -0.01
C ALA A 53 16.97 2.26 -1.43
N ILE A 54 16.01 1.35 -1.59
CA ILE A 54 15.54 0.89 -2.91
C ILE A 54 14.90 2.07 -3.66
N TRP A 55 13.97 2.79 -3.04
CA TRP A 55 13.29 3.93 -3.67
C TRP A 55 14.26 5.08 -3.99
N LYS A 56 15.29 5.30 -3.15
CA LYS A 56 16.36 6.26 -3.46
C LYS A 56 17.08 5.86 -4.75
N SER A 57 17.47 4.59 -4.90
CA SER A 57 18.12 4.10 -6.11
C SER A 57 17.21 4.21 -7.35
N VAL A 58 15.91 3.93 -7.21
CA VAL A 58 14.92 4.11 -8.28
C VAL A 58 14.79 5.59 -8.66
N ALA A 59 14.75 6.49 -7.68
CA ALA A 59 14.67 7.93 -7.91
C ALA A 59 15.92 8.48 -8.61
N GLU A 60 17.10 8.03 -8.22
CA GLU A 60 18.37 8.36 -8.88
C GLU A 60 18.35 7.90 -10.34
N GLN A 61 17.94 6.65 -10.61
CA GLN A 61 17.83 6.10 -11.96
C GLN A 61 16.78 6.87 -12.81
N ALA A 62 15.61 7.18 -12.22
CA ALA A 62 14.56 7.96 -12.90
C ALA A 62 15.04 9.37 -13.24
N LYS A 63 15.85 9.98 -12.37
CA LYS A 63 16.43 11.30 -12.61
C LYS A 63 17.49 11.28 -13.70
N GLU A 64 18.39 10.30 -13.67
CA GLU A 64 19.50 10.14 -14.61
C GLU A 64 18.98 9.84 -16.03
N ASP A 65 18.09 8.85 -16.19
CA ASP A 65 17.66 8.39 -17.49
C ASP A 65 16.56 9.27 -18.13
N TYR A 66 15.68 9.86 -17.29
CA TYR A 66 14.45 10.52 -17.78
C TYR A 66 14.26 11.95 -17.26
N GLY A 67 15.09 12.41 -16.33
CA GLY A 67 14.97 13.71 -15.69
C GLY A 67 13.78 13.81 -14.72
N ILE A 68 13.27 12.67 -14.20
CA ILE A 68 12.10 12.59 -13.33
C ILE A 68 12.52 12.79 -11.86
N ASP A 69 11.83 13.71 -11.18
CA ASP A 69 11.95 13.91 -9.75
C ASP A 69 10.89 13.05 -9.02
N VAL A 70 11.34 12.01 -8.30
CA VAL A 70 10.46 11.09 -7.54
C VAL A 70 10.38 11.54 -6.09
N LYS A 71 9.16 11.81 -5.62
CA LYS A 71 8.85 12.09 -4.22
C LYS A 71 8.12 10.91 -3.60
N ILE A 72 8.51 10.51 -2.39
CA ILE A 72 7.86 9.43 -1.65
C ILE A 72 6.95 10.02 -0.58
N LYS A 73 5.67 9.60 -0.59
CA LYS A 73 4.70 9.88 0.46
C LYS A 73 4.40 8.58 1.20
N ASN A 74 4.81 8.51 2.48
CA ASN A 74 4.62 7.32 3.29
C ASN A 74 3.27 7.36 4.02
N PHE A 75 2.53 6.26 3.97
CA PHE A 75 1.29 6.01 4.69
C PHE A 75 1.51 4.96 5.77
N THR A 76 0.60 4.87 6.75
CA THR A 76 0.71 3.94 7.87
C THR A 76 -0.16 2.68 7.71
N ASP A 77 -1.16 2.74 6.84
CA ASP A 77 -2.13 1.66 6.61
C ASP A 77 -2.47 1.48 5.13
N TYR A 78 -3.21 0.41 4.81
CA TYR A 78 -3.61 0.08 3.44
C TYR A 78 -4.87 0.82 2.95
N ASN A 79 -5.58 1.59 3.80
CA ASN A 79 -6.85 2.24 3.44
C ASN A 79 -6.64 3.57 2.73
N GLN A 80 -5.55 4.28 3.04
CA GLN A 80 -5.33 5.64 2.59
C GLN A 80 -4.75 5.77 1.17
N PRO A 81 -3.77 4.94 0.70
CA PRO A 81 -3.06 5.22 -0.54
C PRO A 81 -3.93 5.21 -1.79
N ASN A 82 -4.91 4.29 -1.88
CA ASN A 82 -5.82 4.25 -3.02
C ASN A 82 -6.78 5.44 -3.04
N LYS A 83 -7.24 5.90 -1.88
CA LYS A 83 -8.04 7.12 -1.76
C LYS A 83 -7.24 8.34 -2.19
N ALA A 84 -5.99 8.47 -1.70
CA ALA A 84 -5.09 9.55 -2.08
C ALA A 84 -4.80 9.57 -3.59
N LEU A 85 -4.63 8.39 -4.21
CA LEU A 85 -4.44 8.26 -5.65
C LEU A 85 -5.70 8.66 -6.44
N ALA A 86 -6.87 8.18 -6.02
CA ALA A 86 -8.15 8.51 -6.66
C ALA A 86 -8.48 10.01 -6.58
N ASN A 87 -8.09 10.67 -5.47
CA ASN A 87 -8.26 12.10 -5.26
C ASN A 87 -7.20 12.98 -5.97
N GLY A 88 -6.12 12.38 -6.48
CA GLY A 88 -5.00 13.12 -7.10
C GLY A 88 -4.00 13.70 -6.11
N ASP A 89 -4.01 13.27 -4.83
CA ASP A 89 -3.05 13.70 -3.81
C ASP A 89 -1.67 13.05 -3.99
N ILE A 90 -1.60 11.99 -4.78
CA ILE A 90 -0.40 11.29 -5.27
C ILE A 90 -0.62 10.86 -6.72
N ASP A 91 0.46 10.62 -7.45
CA ASP A 91 0.42 10.24 -8.87
C ASP A 91 0.34 8.73 -9.10
N ILE A 92 1.05 7.98 -8.26
CA ILE A 92 1.15 6.51 -8.29
C ILE A 92 1.18 6.02 -6.84
N ASN A 93 0.70 4.79 -6.60
CA ASN A 93 1.06 4.09 -5.37
C ASN A 93 1.76 2.76 -5.63
N ALA A 94 2.54 2.29 -4.64
CA ALA A 94 3.36 1.09 -4.71
C ALA A 94 3.32 0.38 -3.35
N PHE A 95 2.20 -0.26 -3.01
CA PHE A 95 2.01 -0.93 -1.72
C PHE A 95 1.14 -2.19 -1.81
N GLN A 96 0.40 -2.38 -2.88
CA GLN A 96 -0.67 -3.35 -3.01
C GLN A 96 -0.40 -4.40 -4.09
N HIS A 97 -1.00 -5.55 -3.94
CA HIS A 97 -1.01 -6.61 -4.95
C HIS A 97 -2.30 -6.60 -5.79
N TYR A 98 -2.31 -7.36 -6.90
CA TYR A 98 -3.45 -7.41 -7.84
C TYR A 98 -4.79 -7.74 -7.17
N ALA A 99 -4.81 -8.71 -6.25
CA ALA A 99 -6.06 -9.09 -5.56
C ALA A 99 -6.60 -7.95 -4.68
N PHE A 100 -5.72 -7.19 -4.00
CA PHE A 100 -6.12 -6.03 -3.20
C PHE A 100 -6.71 -4.92 -4.08
N LEU A 101 -6.03 -4.58 -5.19
CA LEU A 101 -6.52 -3.60 -6.15
C LEU A 101 -7.91 -3.97 -6.69
N LYS A 102 -8.10 -5.25 -7.07
CA LYS A 102 -9.39 -5.75 -7.57
C LYS A 102 -10.49 -5.63 -6.52
N ALA A 103 -10.21 -6.03 -5.27
CA ALA A 103 -11.16 -5.93 -4.17
C ALA A 103 -11.50 -4.47 -3.85
N TRP A 104 -10.50 -3.60 -3.79
CA TRP A 104 -10.69 -2.17 -3.54
C TRP A 104 -11.54 -1.50 -4.62
N ASN A 105 -11.23 -1.72 -5.91
CA ASN A 105 -12.01 -1.19 -7.02
C ASN A 105 -13.47 -1.64 -6.94
N LYS A 106 -13.71 -2.93 -6.65
CA LYS A 106 -15.06 -3.47 -6.49
C LYS A 106 -15.83 -2.78 -5.35
N ALA A 107 -15.20 -2.61 -4.20
CA ALA A 107 -15.84 -2.05 -3.01
C ALA A 107 -16.07 -0.53 -3.10
N ASN A 108 -15.23 0.19 -3.86
CA ASN A 108 -15.26 1.65 -3.94
C ASN A 108 -15.75 2.18 -5.31
N HIS A 109 -16.23 1.29 -6.21
CA HIS A 109 -16.58 1.64 -7.60
C HIS A 109 -15.42 2.36 -8.31
N GLY A 110 -14.17 1.99 -7.95
CA GLY A 110 -12.96 2.60 -8.46
C GLY A 110 -12.52 2.01 -9.79
N ASP A 111 -11.61 2.71 -10.46
CA ASP A 111 -11.05 2.33 -11.76
C ASP A 111 -9.51 2.42 -11.79
N LEU A 112 -8.89 2.27 -10.63
CA LEU A 112 -7.43 2.25 -10.53
C LEU A 112 -6.86 1.04 -11.29
N VAL A 113 -5.70 1.20 -11.91
CA VAL A 113 -5.09 0.16 -12.76
C VAL A 113 -3.61 -0.05 -12.45
N ALA A 114 -3.16 -1.29 -12.56
CA ALA A 114 -1.74 -1.62 -12.50
C ALA A 114 -1.02 -1.07 -13.74
N VAL A 115 0.17 -0.50 -13.53
CA VAL A 115 1.05 0.03 -14.59
C VAL A 115 2.41 -0.67 -14.62
N GLY A 116 2.75 -1.45 -13.60
CA GLY A 116 3.98 -2.25 -13.56
C GLY A 116 4.04 -3.18 -12.36
N ASP A 117 4.67 -4.35 -12.55
CA ASP A 117 4.94 -5.30 -11.46
C ASP A 117 6.13 -4.83 -10.63
N THR A 118 6.14 -5.18 -9.34
CA THR A 118 7.23 -4.88 -8.43
C THR A 118 7.80 -6.17 -7.81
N TYR A 119 7.26 -6.66 -6.73
CA TYR A 119 7.78 -7.83 -6.04
C TYR A 119 6.63 -8.70 -5.50
N ILE A 120 6.94 -9.94 -5.18
CA ILE A 120 6.09 -10.80 -4.36
C ILE A 120 6.69 -10.96 -2.98
N ALA A 121 5.86 -10.82 -1.94
CA ALA A 121 6.24 -11.07 -0.56
C ALA A 121 5.32 -12.15 0.02
N PRO A 122 5.81 -13.37 0.27
CA PRO A 122 5.03 -14.41 0.92
C PRO A 122 4.58 -13.94 2.31
N ILE A 123 3.27 -14.08 2.60
CA ILE A 123 2.79 -13.86 3.96
C ILE A 123 3.17 -15.03 4.85
N ARG A 124 3.17 -14.82 6.15
CA ARG A 124 3.61 -15.83 7.12
C ARG A 124 2.71 -15.89 8.33
N LEU A 125 2.58 -17.08 8.89
CA LEU A 125 2.03 -17.30 10.21
C LEU A 125 3.16 -17.20 11.22
N TYR A 126 3.01 -16.28 12.17
CA TYR A 126 3.99 -16.04 13.23
C TYR A 126 3.42 -16.40 14.60
N SER A 127 4.29 -16.78 15.53
CA SER A 127 3.96 -16.93 16.95
C SER A 127 5.15 -16.55 17.84
N LYS A 128 4.86 -15.94 18.98
CA LYS A 128 5.83 -15.73 20.06
C LYS A 128 5.84 -16.87 21.06
N LYS A 129 4.75 -17.68 21.08
CA LYS A 129 4.53 -18.72 22.07
C LYS A 129 4.97 -20.10 21.59
N TYR A 130 4.80 -20.40 20.30
CA TYR A 130 5.02 -21.74 19.74
C TYR A 130 6.10 -21.72 18.67
N LYS A 131 6.74 -22.88 18.47
CA LYS A 131 7.80 -23.04 17.46
C LYS A 131 7.38 -23.91 16.28
N ASN A 132 6.32 -24.72 16.46
CA ASN A 132 5.80 -25.58 15.41
C ASN A 132 4.27 -25.45 15.35
N ILE A 133 3.69 -25.67 14.15
CA ILE A 133 2.23 -25.66 13.94
C ILE A 133 1.55 -26.68 14.86
N LYS A 134 2.18 -27.83 15.09
CA LYS A 134 1.62 -28.92 15.92
C LYS A 134 1.44 -28.52 17.38
N ASP A 135 2.26 -27.58 17.86
CA ASP A 135 2.26 -27.11 19.23
C ASP A 135 1.11 -26.11 19.53
N ILE A 136 0.44 -25.61 18.50
CA ILE A 136 -0.75 -24.75 18.65
C ILE A 136 -1.86 -25.55 19.33
N PRO A 137 -2.35 -25.12 20.52
CA PRO A 137 -3.36 -25.89 21.28
C PRO A 137 -4.76 -25.74 20.68
N ASP A 138 -5.66 -26.61 21.10
CA ASP A 138 -7.08 -26.48 20.80
C ASP A 138 -7.63 -25.19 21.44
N GLY A 139 -8.53 -24.52 20.72
CA GLY A 139 -9.10 -23.24 21.15
C GLY A 139 -8.18 -22.03 21.02
N ALA A 140 -6.98 -22.20 20.44
CA ALA A 140 -6.03 -21.10 20.23
C ALA A 140 -6.62 -19.96 19.38
N THR A 141 -6.20 -18.74 19.66
CA THR A 141 -6.60 -17.55 18.90
C THR A 141 -5.56 -17.21 17.84
N ILE A 142 -6.00 -17.13 16.58
CA ILE A 142 -5.15 -16.72 15.45
C ILE A 142 -5.69 -15.42 14.87
N ALA A 143 -4.86 -14.36 14.87
CA ALA A 143 -5.21 -13.10 14.24
C ALA A 143 -4.96 -13.16 12.73
N VAL A 144 -5.86 -12.53 11.95
CA VAL A 144 -5.77 -12.41 10.49
C VAL A 144 -6.12 -10.98 10.07
N PRO A 145 -5.61 -10.47 8.91
CA PRO A 145 -6.05 -9.20 8.36
C PRO A 145 -7.54 -9.21 8.06
N ASN A 146 -8.22 -8.06 8.22
CA ASN A 146 -9.66 -7.90 8.00
C ASN A 146 -10.04 -7.32 6.64
N ASP A 147 -9.09 -6.99 5.76
CA ASP A 147 -9.43 -6.64 4.39
C ASP A 147 -9.67 -7.89 3.55
N ALA A 148 -10.71 -7.85 2.70
CA ALA A 148 -11.23 -9.03 2.00
C ALA A 148 -10.17 -9.86 1.26
N SER A 149 -9.12 -9.23 0.72
CA SER A 149 -8.09 -9.94 -0.03
C SER A 149 -7.05 -10.59 0.88
N ASN A 150 -6.59 -9.90 1.92
CA ASN A 150 -5.60 -10.44 2.85
C ASN A 150 -6.23 -11.39 3.88
N GLU A 151 -7.50 -11.19 4.30
CA GLU A 151 -8.25 -12.18 5.06
C GLU A 151 -8.32 -13.51 4.29
N SER A 152 -8.79 -13.46 3.05
CA SER A 152 -8.85 -14.64 2.19
C SER A 152 -7.49 -15.32 2.05
N ARG A 153 -6.42 -14.54 1.78
CA ARG A 153 -5.06 -15.04 1.67
C ARG A 153 -4.58 -15.70 2.95
N ALA A 154 -4.89 -15.09 4.11
CA ALA A 154 -4.56 -15.65 5.42
C ALA A 154 -5.31 -16.97 5.68
N LEU A 155 -6.59 -17.07 5.33
CA LEU A 155 -7.36 -18.31 5.47
C LEU A 155 -6.81 -19.43 4.57
N TYR A 156 -6.40 -19.11 3.33
CA TYR A 156 -5.71 -20.06 2.46
C TYR A 156 -4.35 -20.49 3.03
N LEU A 157 -3.61 -19.59 3.66
CA LEU A 157 -2.38 -19.94 4.36
C LEU A 157 -2.65 -20.93 5.50
N LEU A 158 -3.66 -20.68 6.35
CA LEU A 158 -4.05 -21.58 7.43
C LEU A 158 -4.53 -22.95 6.90
N LYS A 159 -5.26 -22.97 5.78
CA LYS A 159 -5.63 -24.20 5.07
C LYS A 159 -4.40 -24.98 4.61
N ASN A 160 -3.43 -24.31 3.96
CA ASN A 160 -2.21 -24.92 3.46
C ASN A 160 -1.32 -25.44 4.60
N ALA A 161 -1.37 -24.77 5.76
CA ALA A 161 -0.74 -25.22 6.99
C ALA A 161 -1.46 -26.40 7.67
N GLY A 162 -2.61 -26.86 7.15
CA GLY A 162 -3.38 -27.98 7.68
C GLY A 162 -4.22 -27.66 8.94
N LEU A 163 -4.36 -26.37 9.27
CA LEU A 163 -5.07 -25.92 10.47
C LEU A 163 -6.59 -25.86 10.30
N ILE A 164 -7.07 -25.56 9.08
CA ILE A 164 -8.50 -25.47 8.74
C ILE A 164 -8.77 -26.08 7.36
N LYS A 165 -10.06 -26.29 7.05
CA LYS A 165 -10.52 -26.56 5.67
C LYS A 165 -11.46 -25.45 5.23
N LEU A 166 -11.40 -25.09 3.96
CA LEU A 166 -12.26 -24.07 3.34
C LEU A 166 -13.13 -24.69 2.27
N LYS A 167 -14.31 -24.11 2.07
CA LYS A 167 -15.16 -24.39 0.91
C LYS A 167 -14.38 -24.15 -0.38
N SER A 168 -14.54 -25.03 -1.36
CA SER A 168 -13.87 -24.92 -2.66
C SER A 168 -14.50 -23.82 -3.53
N GLY A 169 -13.69 -23.25 -4.42
CA GLY A 169 -14.16 -22.33 -5.49
C GLY A 169 -14.35 -20.87 -5.08
N ASN A 170 -14.05 -20.49 -3.85
CA ASN A 170 -14.19 -19.11 -3.38
C ASN A 170 -12.89 -18.34 -3.62
N ALA A 171 -12.91 -17.36 -4.53
CA ALA A 171 -11.76 -16.51 -4.82
C ALA A 171 -11.42 -15.56 -3.65
N LEU A 172 -12.41 -15.19 -2.83
CA LEU A 172 -12.29 -14.39 -1.61
C LEU A 172 -13.00 -15.15 -0.48
N ALA A 173 -12.28 -16.08 0.15
CA ALA A 173 -12.78 -16.82 1.29
C ALA A 173 -12.89 -15.92 2.52
N THR A 174 -13.91 -16.12 3.33
CA THR A 174 -14.16 -15.48 4.62
C THR A 174 -14.18 -16.53 5.73
N ILE A 175 -14.22 -16.12 6.99
CA ILE A 175 -14.35 -17.03 8.14
C ILE A 175 -15.59 -17.96 7.99
N ALA A 176 -16.68 -17.45 7.36
CA ALA A 176 -17.89 -18.25 7.10
C ALA A 176 -17.67 -19.43 6.11
N ASP A 177 -16.58 -19.40 5.35
CA ASP A 177 -16.23 -20.47 4.41
C ASP A 177 -15.40 -21.60 5.06
N ILE A 178 -15.13 -21.54 6.36
CA ILE A 178 -14.43 -22.61 7.09
C ILE A 178 -15.37 -23.81 7.23
N THR A 179 -15.01 -24.94 6.59
CA THR A 179 -15.79 -26.18 6.62
C THR A 179 -15.30 -27.19 7.65
N ALA A 180 -14.05 -27.07 8.10
CA ALA A 180 -13.52 -27.85 9.21
C ALA A 180 -12.47 -27.04 9.99
N ASN A 181 -12.54 -27.13 11.30
CA ASN A 181 -11.64 -26.49 12.26
C ASN A 181 -11.38 -27.46 13.41
N PRO A 182 -10.54 -28.49 13.19
CA PRO A 182 -10.38 -29.59 14.12
C PRO A 182 -9.79 -29.18 15.47
N LYS A 183 -9.05 -28.07 15.52
CA LYS A 183 -8.50 -27.52 16.75
C LYS A 183 -9.38 -26.42 17.38
N HIS A 184 -10.59 -26.22 16.91
CA HIS A 184 -11.50 -25.19 17.43
C HIS A 184 -10.87 -23.81 17.53
N LEU A 185 -10.01 -23.44 16.55
CA LEU A 185 -9.27 -22.18 16.52
C LEU A 185 -10.24 -20.99 16.48
N LYS A 186 -9.94 -19.96 17.23
CA LYS A 186 -10.65 -18.68 17.21
C LYS A 186 -9.95 -17.76 16.21
N ILE A 187 -10.56 -17.52 15.06
CA ILE A 187 -10.01 -16.60 14.07
C ILE A 187 -10.45 -15.18 14.44
N LYS A 188 -9.46 -14.30 14.70
CA LYS A 188 -9.67 -12.92 15.10
C LYS A 188 -9.27 -11.99 13.98
N GLU A 189 -10.24 -11.30 13.37
CA GLU A 189 -9.98 -10.29 12.35
C GLU A 189 -9.51 -8.99 13.00
N VAL A 190 -8.41 -8.44 12.49
CA VAL A 190 -7.86 -7.14 12.89
C VAL A 190 -7.36 -6.40 11.65
N SER A 191 -7.24 -5.06 11.70
CA SER A 191 -6.62 -4.35 10.58
C SER A 191 -5.18 -4.83 10.35
N ALA A 192 -4.74 -4.84 9.09
CA ALA A 192 -3.46 -5.45 8.71
C ALA A 192 -2.26 -4.86 9.48
N ASP A 193 -2.28 -3.54 9.76
CA ASP A 193 -1.27 -2.84 10.57
C ASP A 193 -1.25 -3.27 12.05
N GLN A 194 -2.34 -3.89 12.55
CA GLN A 194 -2.43 -4.38 13.93
C GLN A 194 -1.97 -5.84 14.06
N THR A 195 -1.91 -6.62 12.98
CA THR A 195 -1.60 -8.06 13.02
C THR A 195 -0.28 -8.40 13.72
N ALA A 196 0.76 -7.58 13.51
CA ALA A 196 2.04 -7.75 14.21
C ALA A 196 1.98 -7.32 15.68
N ARG A 197 1.17 -6.29 16.00
CA ARG A 197 1.09 -5.72 17.36
C ARG A 197 0.33 -6.64 18.32
N VAL A 198 -0.75 -7.28 17.84
CA VAL A 198 -1.54 -8.19 18.67
C VAL A 198 -0.87 -9.54 18.91
N LEU A 199 0.33 -9.79 18.33
CA LEU A 199 1.01 -11.08 18.42
C LEU A 199 1.41 -11.48 19.84
N GLU A 200 1.58 -10.52 20.75
CA GLU A 200 1.82 -10.80 22.17
C GLU A 200 0.54 -11.27 22.91
N ASP A 201 -0.64 -10.87 22.42
CA ASP A 201 -1.94 -11.15 23.06
C ASP A 201 -2.60 -12.42 22.52
N VAL A 202 -2.23 -12.86 21.32
CA VAL A 202 -2.82 -14.03 20.65
C VAL A 202 -1.84 -15.20 20.60
N ASP A 203 -2.27 -16.34 20.13
CA ASP A 203 -1.45 -17.56 20.03
C ASP A 203 -0.60 -17.57 18.75
N ALA A 204 -1.16 -17.03 17.66
CA ALA A 204 -0.45 -16.80 16.40
C ALA A 204 -1.11 -15.66 15.62
N SER A 205 -0.41 -15.14 14.62
CA SER A 205 -0.95 -14.11 13.72
C SER A 205 -0.42 -14.29 12.30
N VAL A 206 -1.30 -14.12 11.31
CA VAL A 206 -0.88 -14.00 9.92
C VAL A 206 -0.56 -12.55 9.63
N VAL A 207 0.70 -12.28 9.28
CA VAL A 207 1.20 -10.91 9.13
C VAL A 207 1.76 -10.69 7.73
N ASN A 208 1.32 -9.61 7.08
CA ASN A 208 1.90 -9.15 5.83
C ASN A 208 3.34 -8.66 6.04
N ASN A 209 4.23 -8.92 5.09
CA ASN A 209 5.64 -8.55 5.18
C ASN A 209 5.86 -7.06 5.48
N THR A 210 5.01 -6.18 4.94
CA THR A 210 4.98 -4.73 5.20
C THR A 210 4.99 -4.38 6.69
N TYR A 211 4.31 -5.18 7.53
CA TYR A 211 4.21 -4.96 8.98
C TYR A 211 5.12 -5.89 9.78
N ALA A 212 5.48 -7.05 9.21
CA ALA A 212 6.37 -8.00 9.86
C ALA A 212 7.82 -7.45 9.98
N VAL A 213 8.32 -6.78 8.93
CA VAL A 213 9.70 -6.25 8.90
C VAL A 213 9.90 -5.13 9.94
N PRO A 214 9.06 -4.07 10.01
CA PRO A 214 9.20 -3.05 11.04
C PRO A 214 9.03 -3.60 12.46
N ALA A 215 8.19 -4.63 12.64
CA ALA A 215 8.00 -5.33 13.91
C ALA A 215 9.15 -6.29 14.26
N LYS A 216 10.18 -6.39 13.40
CA LYS A 216 11.36 -7.25 13.57
C LYS A 216 11.01 -8.74 13.72
N LEU A 217 9.89 -9.18 13.13
CA LEU A 217 9.53 -10.59 13.09
C LEU A 217 10.52 -11.35 12.21
N SER A 218 10.98 -12.48 12.71
CA SER A 218 12.07 -13.25 12.12
C SER A 218 11.65 -14.68 11.77
N ASP A 219 12.55 -15.42 11.14
CA ASP A 219 12.31 -16.83 10.85
C ASP A 219 12.14 -17.68 12.13
N LYS A 220 12.71 -17.21 13.28
CA LYS A 220 12.54 -17.86 14.60
C LYS A 220 11.11 -17.74 15.13
N ASP A 221 10.36 -16.73 14.68
CA ASP A 221 8.96 -16.51 15.06
C ASP A 221 8.00 -17.13 14.06
N THR A 222 8.50 -17.62 12.90
CA THR A 222 7.69 -18.13 11.79
C THR A 222 7.31 -19.59 12.01
N LEU A 223 5.99 -19.86 11.98
CA LEU A 223 5.43 -21.21 12.01
C LEU A 223 5.20 -21.77 10.60
N TYR A 224 4.78 -20.91 9.66
CA TYR A 224 4.50 -21.32 8.28
C TYR A 224 4.71 -20.17 7.31
N VAL A 225 5.24 -20.46 6.13
CA VAL A 225 5.46 -19.52 5.04
C VAL A 225 4.55 -19.87 3.88
N GLU A 226 3.89 -18.89 3.30
CA GLU A 226 3.10 -19.06 2.08
C GLU A 226 3.98 -19.61 0.94
N PRO A 227 3.60 -20.72 0.29
CA PRO A 227 4.34 -21.23 -0.85
C PRO A 227 4.13 -20.32 -2.08
N ILE A 228 5.21 -19.99 -2.78
CA ILE A 228 5.14 -19.32 -4.09
C ILE A 228 4.95 -20.40 -5.16
N ASN A 229 3.89 -20.29 -5.93
CA ASN A 229 3.53 -21.19 -7.04
C ASN A 229 2.78 -20.41 -8.14
N LYS A 230 2.24 -21.12 -9.14
CA LYS A 230 1.48 -20.50 -10.26
C LYS A 230 0.26 -19.67 -9.82
N ASP A 231 -0.34 -19.98 -8.66
CA ASP A 231 -1.53 -19.28 -8.15
C ASP A 231 -1.14 -17.99 -7.41
N SER A 232 0.17 -17.77 -7.21
CA SER A 232 0.70 -16.59 -6.51
C SER A 232 0.73 -15.31 -7.36
N GLN A 233 0.40 -15.38 -8.65
CA GLN A 233 0.39 -14.21 -9.55
C GLN A 233 -0.47 -13.06 -9.00
N GLN A 234 -1.61 -13.36 -8.41
CA GLN A 234 -2.51 -12.36 -7.81
C GLN A 234 -1.89 -11.63 -6.60
N TRP A 235 -0.81 -12.16 -6.03
CA TRP A 235 -0.10 -11.60 -4.87
C TRP A 235 1.14 -10.78 -5.25
N ILE A 236 1.42 -10.64 -6.54
CA ILE A 236 2.46 -9.74 -7.03
C ILE A 236 2.05 -8.31 -6.69
N ASN A 237 2.95 -7.57 -6.03
CA ASN A 237 2.80 -6.16 -5.75
C ASN A 237 3.04 -5.34 -7.01
N ILE A 238 2.38 -4.19 -7.11
CA ILE A 238 2.27 -3.42 -8.34
C ILE A 238 2.42 -1.92 -8.09
N LEU A 239 2.87 -1.22 -9.11
CA LEU A 239 2.69 0.21 -9.28
C LEU A 239 1.29 0.44 -9.85
N VAL A 240 0.54 1.35 -9.24
CA VAL A 240 -0.86 1.61 -9.60
C VAL A 240 -1.07 3.09 -9.89
N ALA A 241 -1.79 3.38 -10.97
CA ALA A 241 -2.21 4.72 -11.38
C ALA A 241 -3.73 4.79 -11.58
N THR A 242 -4.26 5.98 -11.79
CA THR A 242 -5.65 6.13 -12.27
C THR A 242 -5.75 5.68 -13.73
N LYS A 243 -6.90 5.14 -14.13
CA LYS A 243 -7.16 4.71 -15.51
C LYS A 243 -6.93 5.84 -16.53
N ALA A 244 -7.29 7.08 -16.17
CA ALA A 244 -7.09 8.26 -17.01
C ALA A 244 -5.60 8.53 -17.29
N ASN A 245 -4.72 8.23 -16.33
CA ASN A 245 -3.30 8.58 -16.39
C ASN A 245 -2.37 7.40 -16.74
N LYS A 246 -2.88 6.16 -16.82
CA LYS A 246 -2.07 4.93 -17.00
C LYS A 246 -1.09 4.96 -18.18
N ASN A 247 -1.42 5.70 -19.24
CA ASN A 247 -0.61 5.78 -20.44
C ASN A 247 0.35 6.98 -20.45
N LYS A 248 0.44 7.77 -19.37
CA LYS A 248 1.40 8.86 -19.29
C LYS A 248 2.83 8.31 -19.43
N LYS A 249 3.60 8.91 -20.35
CA LYS A 249 4.98 8.51 -20.61
C LYS A 249 5.84 8.49 -19.34
N ILE A 250 5.69 9.48 -18.48
CA ILE A 250 6.42 9.60 -17.21
C ILE A 250 6.17 8.41 -16.28
N TYR A 251 4.98 7.78 -16.29
CA TYR A 251 4.69 6.60 -15.46
C TYR A 251 5.36 5.35 -16.03
N GLN A 252 5.38 5.21 -17.35
CA GLN A 252 6.10 4.11 -18.03
C GLN A 252 7.61 4.23 -17.81
N GLU A 253 8.15 5.44 -17.81
CA GLU A 253 9.56 5.72 -17.53
C GLU A 253 9.91 5.40 -16.08
N LEU A 254 9.03 5.74 -15.10
CA LEU A 254 9.22 5.33 -13.70
C LEU A 254 9.21 3.80 -13.55
N VAL A 255 8.30 3.09 -14.23
CA VAL A 255 8.29 1.61 -14.24
C VAL A 255 9.62 1.06 -14.75
N LYS A 256 10.16 1.61 -15.83
CA LYS A 256 11.48 1.21 -16.37
C LYS A 256 12.61 1.48 -15.38
N ALA A 257 12.61 2.64 -14.73
CA ALA A 257 13.59 2.99 -13.70
C ALA A 257 13.50 2.08 -12.46
N TYR A 258 12.30 1.58 -12.14
CA TYR A 258 12.09 0.60 -11.07
C TYR A 258 12.55 -0.80 -11.47
N GLN A 259 12.18 -1.28 -12.66
CA GLN A 259 12.37 -2.65 -13.11
C GLN A 259 13.79 -2.89 -13.69
N THR A 260 14.82 -2.54 -12.93
CA THR A 260 16.23 -2.69 -13.32
C THR A 260 16.90 -3.86 -12.61
N LYS A 261 18.03 -4.33 -13.17
CA LYS A 261 18.90 -5.32 -12.52
C LYS A 261 19.44 -4.80 -11.18
N LYS A 262 19.78 -3.51 -11.11
CA LYS A 262 20.25 -2.85 -9.87
C LYS A 262 19.18 -2.95 -8.77
N THR A 263 17.92 -2.72 -9.11
CA THR A 263 16.80 -2.85 -8.16
C THR A 263 16.64 -4.31 -7.71
N GLN A 264 16.75 -5.30 -8.60
CA GLN A 264 16.71 -6.73 -8.22
C GLN A 264 17.83 -7.10 -7.24
N GLU A 265 19.06 -6.61 -7.48
CA GLU A 265 20.20 -6.83 -6.59
C GLU A 265 19.98 -6.22 -5.20
N LEU A 266 19.33 -5.04 -5.11
CA LEU A 266 18.96 -4.43 -3.83
C LEU A 266 17.90 -5.25 -3.08
N PHE A 267 16.87 -5.74 -3.77
CA PHE A 267 15.90 -6.66 -3.16
C PHE A 267 16.57 -7.91 -2.61
N LYS A 268 17.44 -8.55 -3.41
CA LYS A 268 18.20 -9.72 -2.98
C LYS A 268 19.07 -9.42 -1.76
N LYS A 269 19.76 -8.27 -1.76
CA LYS A 269 20.64 -7.83 -0.68
C LYS A 269 19.87 -7.60 0.64
N TYR A 270 18.72 -6.92 0.58
CA TYR A 270 18.02 -6.47 1.78
C TYR A 270 16.99 -7.47 2.27
N TYR A 271 16.34 -8.19 1.37
CA TYR A 271 15.19 -9.04 1.71
C TYR A 271 15.39 -10.52 1.44
N GLY A 272 16.35 -10.90 0.58
CA GLY A 272 16.57 -12.30 0.22
C GLY A 272 15.30 -12.93 -0.36
N THR A 273 14.76 -13.94 0.33
CA THR A 273 13.53 -14.64 -0.07
C THR A 273 12.24 -14.02 0.51
N LYS A 274 12.36 -12.97 1.35
CA LYS A 274 11.20 -12.32 1.98
C LYS A 274 10.45 -11.39 1.04
N GLN A 275 11.16 -10.81 0.05
CA GLN A 275 10.60 -10.05 -1.07
C GLN A 275 11.39 -10.41 -2.32
N VAL A 276 10.72 -10.97 -3.30
CA VAL A 276 11.34 -11.44 -4.55
C VAL A 276 10.83 -10.59 -5.70
N PRO A 277 11.70 -9.95 -6.50
CA PRO A 277 11.29 -9.24 -7.70
C PRO A 277 10.42 -10.10 -8.61
N ALA A 278 9.33 -9.54 -9.12
CA ALA A 278 8.33 -10.27 -9.90
C ALA A 278 8.24 -9.80 -11.36
N TRP A 279 9.30 -9.15 -11.86
CA TRP A 279 9.43 -8.76 -13.27
C TRP A 279 10.65 -9.41 -13.89
N ASN A 280 10.59 -9.60 -15.21
CA ASN A 280 11.74 -10.06 -16.00
C ASN A 280 12.57 -8.84 -16.45
N THR A 281 13.84 -8.79 -16.11
CA THR A 281 14.79 -7.88 -16.78
C THR A 281 15.03 -8.41 -18.19
N LYS A 282 14.68 -7.60 -19.19
CA LYS A 282 15.05 -7.86 -20.59
C LYS A 282 16.56 -7.75 -20.76
#